data_1259401f097781eea8bc71a6d081d21c
#
_entry.id   1259401f097781eea8bc71a6d081d21c
#
_cell.length_a   1.000
_cell.length_b   1.000
_cell.length_c   1.000
_cell.angle_alpha   90.00
_cell.angle_beta   90.00
_cell.angle_gamma   90.00
#
_symmetry.space_group_name_H-M   'P 1'
#
loop_
_entity.id
_entity.type
_entity.pdbx_description
1 polymer ?
#
loop_
_entity_poly.entity_id
_entity_poly.type
_entity_poly.pdbx_seq_one_letter_code
_entity_poly.pdbx_strand_id
1 'polypeptide(L)'
;EDKTLGLFHGKLGACIYFYVSSNYDEDSLAYQTAKELLVQIVQKVSSVKSIDFDNGVMGLSLGLSFLMKNNYVEDTSISWLSRMDNYVYKVAVKTLDMDIKDNDFLYQVDILVYEVIRYNELKDNYKKELCLRLIKALFNQIYLNRPVNFFSEAIPFTIHDRLISFLFVLLEIRRLGICVPRIDRIFKEMKMFLFSLVPILNPNRYSLYLVSSLVAQVTDDIEWMQYVERLKKSVDMEGLFTKDMYDMSILPINGISGMVLLMFLYNRYSNNSISIDLERVEDRLESSLFWKRFQNDVSFMKKYYSLNGYCGIR
;
A
#
# COMPACT_ATOMS: atom_id res chain seq x y z
N GLU A 1 -18.34 20.15 -8.27
CA GLU A 1 -16.88 20.18 -8.13
C GLU A 1 -16.32 18.85 -8.59
N ASP A 2 -15.38 18.90 -9.55
CA ASP A 2 -14.77 17.70 -10.15
C ASP A 2 -13.86 17.02 -9.11
N LYS A 3 -14.42 16.05 -8.39
CA LYS A 3 -13.65 15.22 -7.46
C LYS A 3 -12.75 14.30 -8.27
N THR A 4 -11.52 14.10 -7.80
CA THR A 4 -10.57 13.17 -8.40
C THR A 4 -11.17 11.76 -8.51
N LEU A 5 -10.72 11.00 -9.50
CA LEU A 5 -11.20 9.63 -9.73
C LEU A 5 -10.52 8.62 -8.82
N GLY A 6 -9.38 8.97 -8.25
CA GLY A 6 -8.41 8.12 -7.61
C GLY A 6 -8.88 7.16 -6.52
N LEU A 7 -7.95 6.29 -6.12
CA LEU A 7 -8.20 5.25 -5.14
C LEU A 7 -8.24 5.81 -3.70
N PHE A 8 -7.23 6.60 -3.31
CA PHE A 8 -7.11 7.07 -1.92
C PHE A 8 -7.88 8.36 -1.64
N HIS A 9 -7.98 9.25 -2.60
CA HIS A 9 -8.62 10.57 -2.40
C HIS A 9 -9.83 10.81 -3.31
N GLY A 10 -10.18 9.85 -4.17
CA GLY A 10 -11.16 10.01 -5.23
C GLY A 10 -12.38 9.11 -5.14
N LYS A 11 -13.13 9.13 -6.21
CA LYS A 11 -14.41 8.40 -6.35
C LYS A 11 -14.25 6.89 -6.26
N LEU A 12 -13.11 6.32 -6.72
CA LEU A 12 -12.93 4.88 -6.73
C LEU A 12 -12.86 4.30 -5.32
N GLY A 13 -12.20 4.99 -4.38
CA GLY A 13 -12.17 4.55 -2.99
C GLY A 13 -13.56 4.52 -2.36
N ALA A 14 -14.37 5.55 -2.60
CA ALA A 14 -15.76 5.56 -2.14
C ALA A 14 -16.60 4.48 -2.84
N CYS A 15 -16.41 4.26 -4.13
CA CYS A 15 -17.07 3.21 -4.90
C CYS A 15 -16.81 1.82 -4.30
N ILE A 16 -15.54 1.51 -3.98
CA ILE A 16 -15.16 0.26 -3.32
C ILE A 16 -15.87 0.13 -1.97
N TYR A 17 -15.84 1.17 -1.14
CA TYR A 17 -16.51 1.17 0.14
C TYR A 17 -18.01 0.85 0.02
N PHE A 18 -18.72 1.52 -0.88
CA PHE A 18 -20.15 1.32 -1.06
C PHE A 18 -20.47 -0.08 -1.60
N TYR A 19 -19.66 -0.65 -2.50
CA TYR A 19 -19.82 -2.04 -2.92
C TYR A 19 -19.62 -3.02 -1.77
N VAL A 20 -18.56 -2.86 -0.98
CA VAL A 20 -18.30 -3.70 0.19
C VAL A 20 -19.42 -3.57 1.23
N SER A 21 -19.85 -2.34 1.52
CA SER A 21 -20.93 -2.05 2.49
C SER A 21 -22.30 -2.57 2.04
N SER A 22 -22.53 -2.74 0.74
CA SER A 22 -23.79 -3.28 0.22
C SER A 22 -23.97 -4.77 0.54
N ASN A 23 -22.87 -5.46 0.87
CA ASN A 23 -22.87 -6.89 1.11
C ASN A 23 -23.56 -7.71 -0.02
N TYR A 24 -23.34 -7.30 -1.29
CA TYR A 24 -23.95 -7.83 -2.51
C TYR A 24 -25.48 -7.65 -2.63
N ASP A 25 -26.11 -6.87 -1.78
CA ASP A 25 -27.51 -6.49 -1.92
C ASP A 25 -27.65 -5.41 -2.99
N GLU A 26 -28.08 -5.81 -4.19
CA GLU A 26 -28.23 -4.96 -5.37
C GLU A 26 -29.33 -3.90 -5.20
N ASP A 27 -30.31 -4.14 -4.34
CA ASP A 27 -31.42 -3.21 -4.05
C ASP A 27 -31.02 -2.15 -3.02
N SER A 28 -29.88 -2.33 -2.33
CA SER A 28 -29.40 -1.39 -1.34
C SER A 28 -29.00 -0.05 -1.96
N LEU A 29 -29.23 1.05 -1.23
CA LEU A 29 -28.78 2.39 -1.63
C LEU A 29 -27.24 2.42 -1.80
N ALA A 30 -26.51 1.64 -1.00
CA ALA A 30 -25.06 1.55 -1.11
C ALA A 30 -24.64 0.97 -2.46
N TYR A 31 -25.23 -0.14 -2.90
CA TYR A 31 -24.92 -0.74 -4.20
C TYR A 31 -25.26 0.21 -5.37
N GLN A 32 -26.42 0.85 -5.34
CA GLN A 32 -26.80 1.81 -6.37
C GLN A 32 -25.84 3.00 -6.42
N THR A 33 -25.45 3.54 -5.27
CA THR A 33 -24.44 4.62 -5.18
C THR A 33 -23.09 4.19 -5.75
N ALA A 34 -22.65 2.96 -5.44
CA ALA A 34 -21.41 2.41 -5.99
C ALA A 34 -21.46 2.33 -7.52
N LYS A 35 -22.57 1.85 -8.06
CA LYS A 35 -22.79 1.70 -9.50
C LYS A 35 -22.76 3.07 -10.22
N GLU A 36 -23.39 4.09 -9.66
CA GLU A 36 -23.34 5.46 -10.18
C GLU A 36 -21.91 6.03 -10.18
N LEU A 37 -21.16 5.82 -9.09
CA LEU A 37 -19.77 6.25 -9.00
C LEU A 37 -18.90 5.54 -10.04
N LEU A 38 -19.10 4.23 -10.23
CA LEU A 38 -18.36 3.45 -11.22
C LEU A 38 -18.60 3.98 -12.64
N VAL A 39 -19.85 4.27 -13.02
CA VAL A 39 -20.18 4.87 -14.32
C VAL A 39 -19.41 6.18 -14.54
N GLN A 40 -19.39 7.06 -13.53
CA GLN A 40 -18.66 8.33 -13.60
C GLN A 40 -17.14 8.12 -13.74
N ILE A 41 -16.58 7.10 -13.07
CA ILE A 41 -15.16 6.75 -13.16
C ILE A 41 -14.84 6.27 -14.57
N VAL A 42 -15.61 5.31 -15.10
CA VAL A 42 -15.38 4.74 -16.43
C VAL A 42 -15.45 5.79 -17.54
N GLN A 43 -16.39 6.74 -17.44
CA GLN A 43 -16.51 7.82 -18.42
C GLN A 43 -15.30 8.74 -18.49
N LYS A 44 -14.61 8.94 -17.36
CA LYS A 44 -13.49 9.90 -17.24
C LYS A 44 -12.11 9.27 -17.14
N VAL A 45 -12.02 7.95 -17.00
CA VAL A 45 -10.74 7.25 -16.74
C VAL A 45 -9.69 7.50 -17.82
N SER A 46 -10.09 7.64 -19.07
CA SER A 46 -9.20 7.93 -20.20
C SER A 46 -8.51 9.29 -20.13
N SER A 47 -9.01 10.21 -19.31
CA SER A 47 -8.40 11.53 -19.10
C SER A 47 -7.27 11.53 -18.07
N VAL A 48 -7.12 10.46 -17.29
CA VAL A 48 -6.08 10.35 -16.26
C VAL A 48 -4.74 10.06 -16.90
N LYS A 49 -3.75 10.93 -16.65
CA LYS A 49 -2.39 10.81 -17.18
C LYS A 49 -1.34 10.47 -16.13
N SER A 50 -1.60 10.78 -14.86
CA SER A 50 -0.71 10.39 -13.77
C SER A 50 -0.73 8.87 -13.58
N ILE A 51 0.39 8.28 -13.16
CA ILE A 51 0.45 6.84 -12.88
C ILE A 51 0.56 6.50 -11.38
N ASP A 52 0.54 7.48 -10.49
CA ASP A 52 0.62 7.27 -9.04
C ASP A 52 -0.51 6.36 -8.50
N PHE A 53 -0.34 5.88 -7.26
CA PHE A 53 -1.35 5.08 -6.59
C PHE A 53 -2.52 5.88 -6.04
N ASP A 54 -2.31 7.16 -5.72
CA ASP A 54 -3.34 7.97 -5.04
C ASP A 54 -4.48 8.35 -5.98
N ASN A 55 -4.14 8.95 -7.10
CA ASN A 55 -5.10 9.51 -8.06
C ASN A 55 -4.83 9.06 -9.51
N GLY A 56 -3.77 8.31 -9.72
CA GLY A 56 -3.29 7.90 -11.04
C GLY A 56 -3.79 6.54 -11.50
N VAL A 57 -3.27 6.13 -12.66
CA VAL A 57 -3.68 4.92 -13.38
C VAL A 57 -3.37 3.65 -12.58
N MET A 58 -2.27 3.60 -11.81
CA MET A 58 -1.94 2.43 -10.99
C MET A 58 -3.01 2.19 -9.93
N GLY A 59 -3.40 3.22 -9.16
CA GLY A 59 -4.47 3.11 -8.17
C GLY A 59 -5.81 2.75 -8.78
N LEU A 60 -6.16 3.36 -9.91
CA LEU A 60 -7.40 3.06 -10.64
C LEU A 60 -7.42 1.59 -11.12
N SER A 61 -6.32 1.10 -11.68
CA SER A 61 -6.20 -0.29 -12.13
C SER A 61 -6.36 -1.28 -10.99
N LEU A 62 -5.68 -1.06 -9.84
CA LEU A 62 -5.77 -1.94 -8.69
C LEU A 62 -7.17 -1.94 -8.05
N GLY A 63 -7.80 -0.77 -7.93
CA GLY A 63 -9.16 -0.68 -7.38
C GLY A 63 -10.19 -1.35 -8.28
N LEU A 64 -10.13 -1.17 -9.60
CA LEU A 64 -10.98 -1.89 -10.54
C LEU A 64 -10.71 -3.40 -10.53
N SER A 65 -9.45 -3.81 -10.47
CA SER A 65 -9.08 -5.23 -10.33
C SER A 65 -9.68 -5.85 -9.05
N PHE A 66 -9.66 -5.11 -7.93
CA PHE A 66 -10.29 -5.52 -6.69
C PHE A 66 -11.81 -5.73 -6.86
N LEU A 67 -12.50 -4.79 -7.49
CA LEU A 67 -13.96 -4.90 -7.72
C LEU A 67 -14.30 -6.11 -8.60
N MET A 68 -13.53 -6.35 -9.66
CA MET A 68 -13.72 -7.52 -10.55
C MET A 68 -13.43 -8.84 -9.83
N LYS A 69 -12.35 -8.92 -9.07
CA LYS A 69 -11.95 -10.12 -8.32
C LYS A 69 -12.99 -10.56 -7.29
N ASN A 70 -13.67 -9.58 -6.71
CA ASN A 70 -14.72 -9.82 -5.72
C ASN A 70 -16.13 -9.84 -6.34
N ASN A 71 -16.25 -9.96 -7.66
CA ASN A 71 -17.50 -10.07 -8.40
C ASN A 71 -18.50 -8.90 -8.17
N TYR A 72 -18.02 -7.73 -7.81
CA TYR A 72 -18.84 -6.51 -7.73
C TYR A 72 -19.12 -5.91 -9.13
N VAL A 73 -18.27 -6.22 -10.09
CA VAL A 73 -18.33 -5.70 -11.46
C VAL A 73 -18.08 -6.83 -12.45
N GLU A 74 -18.87 -6.89 -13.52
CA GLU A 74 -18.73 -7.89 -14.57
C GLU A 74 -17.44 -7.74 -15.39
N ASP A 75 -17.04 -8.85 -16.05
CA ASP A 75 -15.81 -8.97 -16.85
C ASP A 75 -15.72 -8.01 -18.06
N THR A 76 -16.78 -7.28 -18.41
CA THR A 76 -16.76 -6.25 -19.47
C THR A 76 -15.71 -5.16 -19.22
N SER A 77 -15.29 -4.99 -17.97
CA SER A 77 -14.22 -4.06 -17.57
C SER A 77 -12.79 -4.53 -17.90
N ILE A 78 -12.59 -5.75 -18.37
CA ILE A 78 -11.27 -6.33 -18.72
C ILE A 78 -10.55 -5.47 -19.76
N SER A 79 -11.27 -4.90 -20.72
CA SER A 79 -10.67 -4.06 -21.76
C SER A 79 -10.04 -2.78 -21.18
N TRP A 80 -10.66 -2.17 -20.17
CA TRP A 80 -10.15 -0.99 -19.49
C TRP A 80 -8.92 -1.31 -18.65
N LEU A 81 -8.97 -2.40 -17.90
CA LEU A 81 -7.86 -2.87 -17.09
C LEU A 81 -6.63 -3.16 -17.96
N SER A 82 -6.81 -3.87 -19.08
CA SER A 82 -5.72 -4.13 -20.03
C SER A 82 -5.14 -2.85 -20.66
N ARG A 83 -5.96 -1.81 -20.90
CA ARG A 83 -5.47 -0.50 -21.38
C ARG A 83 -4.64 0.22 -20.32
N MET A 84 -5.05 0.18 -19.06
CA MET A 84 -4.30 0.77 -17.95
C MET A 84 -2.98 0.05 -17.74
N ASP A 85 -2.97 -1.28 -17.70
CA ASP A 85 -1.75 -2.09 -17.61
C ASP A 85 -0.79 -1.77 -18.74
N ASN A 86 -1.29 -1.70 -19.98
CA ASN A 86 -0.47 -1.33 -21.14
C ASN A 86 0.07 0.10 -21.05
N TYR A 87 -0.67 1.03 -20.46
CA TYR A 87 -0.19 2.40 -20.24
C TYR A 87 0.94 2.43 -19.22
N VAL A 88 0.76 1.77 -18.06
CA VAL A 88 1.81 1.66 -17.02
C VAL A 88 3.04 0.96 -17.61
N TYR A 89 2.87 -0.14 -18.34
CA TYR A 89 3.96 -0.86 -19.01
C TYR A 89 4.77 0.05 -19.94
N LYS A 90 4.11 0.85 -20.78
CA LYS A 90 4.80 1.80 -21.69
C LYS A 90 5.60 2.84 -20.91
N VAL A 91 5.06 3.37 -19.82
CA VAL A 91 5.76 4.32 -18.97
C VAL A 91 6.94 3.65 -18.29
N ALA A 92 6.76 2.44 -17.76
CA ALA A 92 7.83 1.66 -17.14
C ALA A 92 9.00 1.41 -18.11
N VAL A 93 8.72 0.96 -19.34
CA VAL A 93 9.75 0.75 -20.36
C VAL A 93 10.48 2.06 -20.68
N LYS A 94 9.75 3.16 -20.83
CA LYS A 94 10.37 4.48 -21.06
C LYS A 94 11.27 4.91 -19.90
N THR A 95 10.88 4.61 -18.68
CA THR A 95 11.65 4.92 -17.47
C THR A 95 12.96 4.11 -17.41
N LEU A 96 13.00 2.90 -17.96
CA LEU A 96 14.21 2.09 -18.05
C LEU A 96 15.29 2.69 -18.97
N ASP A 97 14.90 3.50 -19.93
CA ASP A 97 15.81 4.16 -20.88
C ASP A 97 16.36 5.52 -20.40
N MET A 98 15.91 6.00 -19.22
CA MET A 98 16.29 7.30 -18.66
C MET A 98 17.42 7.15 -17.64
N ASP A 99 18.33 8.15 -17.60
CA ASP A 99 19.26 8.30 -16.47
C ASP A 99 18.47 8.64 -15.19
N ILE A 100 18.75 7.93 -14.12
CA ILE A 100 18.00 8.10 -12.87
C ILE A 100 18.51 9.31 -12.10
N LYS A 101 17.61 10.26 -11.85
CA LYS A 101 17.73 11.28 -10.80
C LYS A 101 17.07 10.75 -9.53
N ASP A 102 17.42 11.29 -8.36
CA ASP A 102 16.90 10.83 -7.06
C ASP A 102 15.36 10.72 -7.00
N ASN A 103 14.66 11.64 -7.66
CA ASN A 103 13.19 11.61 -7.75
C ASN A 103 12.65 10.43 -8.59
N ASP A 104 13.42 9.96 -9.56
CA ASP A 104 13.01 8.87 -10.44
C ASP A 104 13.12 7.50 -9.76
N PHE A 105 14.00 7.37 -8.74
CA PHE A 105 14.15 6.14 -7.96
C PHE A 105 12.85 5.77 -7.24
N LEU A 106 12.23 6.71 -6.54
CA LEU A 106 10.98 6.46 -5.81
C LEU A 106 9.83 6.12 -6.74
N TYR A 107 9.77 6.76 -7.88
CA TYR A 107 8.82 6.48 -8.93
C TYR A 107 9.00 5.07 -9.51
N GLN A 108 10.24 4.62 -9.68
CA GLN A 108 10.53 3.25 -10.12
C GLN A 108 10.15 2.20 -9.09
N VAL A 109 10.32 2.50 -7.80
CA VAL A 109 9.84 1.62 -6.72
C VAL A 109 8.32 1.48 -6.78
N ASP A 110 7.58 2.56 -6.98
CA ASP A 110 6.12 2.51 -7.10
C ASP A 110 5.67 1.66 -8.31
N ILE A 111 6.33 1.82 -9.47
CA ILE A 111 6.06 0.98 -10.64
C ILE A 111 6.38 -0.49 -10.36
N LEU A 112 7.51 -0.76 -9.69
CA LEU A 112 7.89 -2.14 -9.34
C LEU A 112 6.86 -2.78 -8.42
N VAL A 113 6.37 -2.05 -7.41
CA VAL A 113 5.27 -2.52 -6.52
C VAL A 113 4.04 -2.87 -7.34
N TYR A 114 3.63 -1.98 -8.25
CA TYR A 114 2.49 -2.22 -9.13
C TYR A 114 2.65 -3.48 -9.96
N GLU A 115 3.77 -3.63 -10.66
CA GLU A 115 4.05 -4.78 -11.53
C GLU A 115 4.08 -6.11 -10.75
N VAL A 116 4.61 -6.12 -9.53
CA VAL A 116 4.60 -7.31 -8.66
C VAL A 116 3.17 -7.69 -8.24
N ILE A 117 2.34 -6.71 -7.88
CA ILE A 117 0.92 -6.96 -7.58
C ILE A 117 0.21 -7.53 -8.81
N ARG A 118 0.39 -6.89 -9.97
CA ARG A 118 -0.24 -7.35 -11.24
C ARG A 118 0.23 -8.72 -11.66
N TYR A 119 1.53 -9.04 -11.53
CA TYR A 119 2.07 -10.37 -11.81
C TYR A 119 1.33 -11.47 -11.04
N ASN A 120 1.04 -11.25 -9.77
CA ASN A 120 0.30 -12.20 -8.94
C ASN A 120 -1.18 -12.36 -9.35
N GLU A 121 -1.75 -11.38 -10.03
CA GLU A 121 -3.14 -11.38 -10.48
C GLU A 121 -3.34 -11.91 -11.91
N LEU A 122 -2.31 -11.82 -12.76
CA LEU A 122 -2.39 -12.24 -14.15
C LEU A 122 -2.61 -13.76 -14.27
N LYS A 123 -3.55 -14.16 -15.12
CA LYS A 123 -3.80 -15.57 -15.48
C LYS A 123 -3.16 -15.96 -16.81
N ASP A 124 -2.97 -14.99 -17.71
CA ASP A 124 -2.37 -15.17 -19.03
C ASP A 124 -0.85 -15.36 -18.92
N ASN A 125 -0.34 -16.50 -19.38
CA ASN A 125 1.08 -16.85 -19.28
C ASN A 125 2.00 -15.92 -20.07
N TYR A 126 1.55 -15.43 -21.25
CA TYR A 126 2.35 -14.50 -22.06
C TYR A 126 2.50 -13.13 -21.36
N LYS A 127 1.39 -12.59 -20.85
CA LYS A 127 1.41 -11.34 -20.06
C LYS A 127 2.22 -11.49 -18.78
N LYS A 128 2.13 -12.64 -18.12
CA LYS A 128 2.95 -12.98 -16.95
C LYS A 128 4.45 -12.94 -17.26
N GLU A 129 4.86 -13.54 -18.37
CA GLU A 129 6.26 -13.54 -18.78
C GLU A 129 6.77 -12.12 -19.11
N LEU A 130 5.97 -11.30 -19.80
CA LEU A 130 6.31 -9.91 -20.07
C LEU A 130 6.45 -9.10 -18.77
N CYS A 131 5.51 -9.23 -17.85
CA CYS A 131 5.54 -8.58 -16.55
C CYS A 131 6.77 -9.04 -15.73
N LEU A 132 7.12 -10.33 -15.75
CA LEU A 132 8.29 -10.87 -15.10
C LEU A 132 9.61 -10.27 -15.64
N ARG A 133 9.71 -10.12 -16.96
CA ARG A 133 10.88 -9.45 -17.58
C ARG A 133 10.99 -7.99 -17.16
N LEU A 134 9.85 -7.30 -17.11
CA LEU A 134 9.81 -5.91 -16.65
C LEU A 134 10.20 -5.78 -15.18
N ILE A 135 9.67 -6.64 -14.31
CA ILE A 135 10.06 -6.72 -12.88
C ILE A 135 11.58 -6.89 -12.74
N LYS A 136 12.17 -7.84 -13.49
CA LYS A 136 13.62 -8.06 -13.45
C LYS A 136 14.41 -6.84 -13.91
N ALA A 137 13.98 -6.18 -14.98
CA ALA A 137 14.64 -4.98 -15.52
C ALA A 137 14.57 -3.82 -14.53
N LEU A 138 13.37 -3.50 -14.03
CA LEU A 138 13.16 -2.45 -13.03
C LEU A 138 13.95 -2.72 -11.73
N PHE A 139 13.88 -3.94 -11.21
CA PHE A 139 14.64 -4.31 -10.02
C PHE A 139 16.14 -4.14 -10.24
N ASN A 140 16.68 -4.56 -11.39
CA ASN A 140 18.09 -4.41 -11.70
C ASN A 140 18.50 -2.94 -11.75
N GLN A 141 17.69 -2.08 -12.36
CA GLN A 141 17.94 -0.65 -12.41
C GLN A 141 17.90 -0.01 -11.02
N ILE A 142 16.89 -0.32 -10.23
CA ILE A 142 16.77 0.11 -8.83
C ILE A 142 17.99 -0.36 -8.01
N TYR A 143 18.41 -1.61 -8.18
CA TYR A 143 19.56 -2.18 -7.48
C TYR A 143 20.87 -1.41 -7.78
N LEU A 144 21.10 -1.05 -9.05
CA LEU A 144 22.30 -0.35 -9.49
C LEU A 144 22.33 1.13 -9.09
N ASN A 145 21.19 1.78 -9.06
CA ASN A 145 21.07 3.24 -9.00
C ASN A 145 20.44 3.77 -7.69
N ARG A 146 20.18 2.88 -6.71
CA ARG A 146 19.59 3.32 -5.43
C ARG A 146 20.49 4.34 -4.72
N PRO A 147 19.92 5.43 -4.17
CA PRO A 147 20.69 6.38 -3.37
C PRO A 147 21.32 5.71 -2.15
N VAL A 148 22.56 6.08 -1.83
CA VAL A 148 23.32 5.50 -0.69
C VAL A 148 22.59 5.78 0.64
N ASN A 149 21.96 6.93 0.76
CA ASN A 149 21.26 7.38 1.97
C ASN A 149 19.80 6.92 2.04
N PHE A 150 19.30 6.16 1.08
CA PHE A 150 17.88 5.73 1.03
C PHE A 150 17.41 5.02 2.31
N PHE A 151 18.32 4.32 2.97
CA PHE A 151 18.02 3.58 4.22
C PHE A 151 18.34 4.38 5.50
N SER A 152 18.94 5.56 5.38
CA SER A 152 19.39 6.36 6.53
C SER A 152 18.44 7.49 6.94
N GLU A 153 17.39 7.71 6.16
CA GLU A 153 16.38 8.73 6.48
C GLU A 153 15.50 8.30 7.65
N ALA A 154 15.01 9.27 8.41
CA ALA A 154 14.04 9.01 9.46
C ALA A 154 12.79 8.36 8.86
N ILE A 155 12.36 7.23 9.45
CA ILE A 155 11.19 6.49 9.00
C ILE A 155 9.95 7.00 9.76
N PRO A 156 9.15 7.93 9.20
CA PRO A 156 7.87 8.26 9.78
C PRO A 156 6.90 7.09 9.57
N PHE A 157 6.03 6.81 10.52
CA PHE A 157 4.96 5.87 10.27
C PHE A 157 3.98 6.47 9.28
N THR A 158 3.92 5.86 8.10
CA THR A 158 2.87 6.06 7.11
C THR A 158 2.81 4.84 6.21
N ILE A 159 1.63 4.43 5.78
CA ILE A 159 1.49 3.33 4.80
C ILE A 159 2.09 3.69 3.43
N HIS A 160 2.35 4.97 3.19
CA HIS A 160 3.07 5.46 2.01
C HIS A 160 4.59 5.51 2.20
N ASP A 161 5.10 5.02 3.34
CA ASP A 161 6.54 4.94 3.54
C ASP A 161 7.16 4.01 2.50
N ARG A 162 8.04 4.58 1.70
CA ARG A 162 8.64 3.87 0.56
C ARG A 162 9.66 2.83 0.96
N LEU A 163 10.30 2.98 2.12
CA LEU A 163 11.17 1.93 2.64
C LEU A 163 10.36 0.69 2.99
N ILE A 164 9.22 0.87 3.68
CA ILE A 164 8.31 -0.23 4.02
C ILE A 164 7.78 -0.90 2.75
N SER A 165 7.28 -0.11 1.80
CA SER A 165 6.79 -0.61 0.51
C SER A 165 7.89 -1.34 -0.28
N PHE A 166 9.11 -0.80 -0.28
CA PHE A 166 10.26 -1.40 -0.94
C PHE A 166 10.64 -2.73 -0.29
N LEU A 167 10.67 -2.81 1.04
CA LEU A 167 10.93 -4.06 1.74
C LEU A 167 9.90 -5.13 1.43
N PHE A 168 8.61 -4.79 1.44
CA PHE A 168 7.55 -5.73 1.06
C PHE A 168 7.71 -6.22 -0.37
N VAL A 169 8.00 -5.34 -1.33
CA VAL A 169 8.20 -5.78 -2.71
C VAL A 169 9.43 -6.65 -2.89
N LEU A 170 10.52 -6.39 -2.14
CA LEU A 170 11.70 -7.27 -2.13
C LEU A 170 11.37 -8.66 -1.60
N LEU A 171 10.60 -8.76 -0.52
CA LEU A 171 10.12 -10.02 0.04
C LEU A 171 9.27 -10.80 -0.99
N GLU A 172 8.36 -10.12 -1.70
CA GLU A 172 7.58 -10.74 -2.76
C GLU A 172 8.43 -11.23 -3.94
N ILE A 173 9.33 -10.41 -4.45
CA ILE A 173 10.22 -10.79 -5.55
C ILE A 173 11.10 -11.98 -5.14
N ARG A 174 11.59 -11.98 -3.90
CA ARG A 174 12.37 -13.10 -3.34
C ARG A 174 11.53 -14.37 -3.25
N ARG A 175 10.27 -14.28 -2.81
CA ARG A 175 9.32 -15.41 -2.76
C ARG A 175 9.06 -16.00 -4.13
N LEU A 176 9.06 -15.18 -5.19
CA LEU A 176 8.96 -15.62 -6.58
C LEU A 176 10.27 -16.24 -7.11
N GLY A 177 11.33 -16.31 -6.32
CA GLY A 177 12.64 -16.84 -6.74
C GLY A 177 13.43 -15.92 -7.69
N ILE A 178 13.05 -14.64 -7.76
CA ILE A 178 13.63 -13.67 -8.70
C ILE A 178 14.76 -12.91 -8.00
N CYS A 179 15.93 -12.84 -8.63
CA CYS A 179 17.08 -12.02 -8.18
C CYS A 179 17.49 -12.24 -6.71
N VAL A 180 17.24 -13.39 -6.13
CA VAL A 180 17.46 -13.72 -4.71
C VAL A 180 18.83 -13.28 -4.20
N PRO A 181 19.98 -13.57 -4.86
CA PRO A 181 21.28 -13.16 -4.33
C PRO A 181 21.46 -11.64 -4.22
N ARG A 182 20.82 -10.86 -5.10
CA ARG A 182 20.86 -9.39 -5.04
C ARG A 182 20.00 -8.84 -3.91
N ILE A 183 18.84 -9.46 -3.69
CA ILE A 183 17.94 -9.09 -2.59
C ILE A 183 18.61 -9.40 -1.25
N ASP A 184 19.20 -10.58 -1.10
CA ASP A 184 19.94 -10.96 0.12
C ASP A 184 21.11 -9.99 0.39
N ARG A 185 21.77 -9.51 -0.67
CA ARG A 185 22.79 -8.47 -0.54
C ARG A 185 22.20 -7.13 -0.08
N ILE A 186 21.05 -6.71 -0.60
CA ILE A 186 20.35 -5.51 -0.12
C ILE A 186 20.05 -5.66 1.37
N PHE A 187 19.47 -6.77 1.80
CA PHE A 187 19.17 -7.02 3.21
C PHE A 187 20.43 -6.98 4.10
N LYS A 188 21.55 -7.48 3.59
CA LYS A 188 22.82 -7.39 4.31
C LYS A 188 23.33 -5.95 4.42
N GLU A 189 23.24 -5.17 3.35
CA GLU A 189 23.66 -3.76 3.35
C GLU A 189 22.77 -2.90 4.25
N MET A 190 21.46 -3.19 4.30
CA MET A 190 20.51 -2.50 5.16
C MET A 190 20.82 -2.60 6.66
N LYS A 191 21.46 -3.67 7.12
CA LYS A 191 21.87 -3.80 8.52
C LYS A 191 22.68 -2.62 9.01
N MET A 192 23.63 -2.13 8.19
CA MET A 192 24.52 -1.01 8.54
C MET A 192 23.74 0.27 8.90
N PHE A 193 22.58 0.46 8.30
CA PHE A 193 21.75 1.65 8.50
C PHE A 193 20.64 1.39 9.52
N LEU A 194 19.84 0.35 9.30
CA LEU A 194 18.66 0.08 10.13
C LEU A 194 18.99 -0.28 11.57
N PHE A 195 20.08 -1.01 11.82
CA PHE A 195 20.43 -1.43 13.18
C PHE A 195 20.90 -0.29 14.09
N SER A 196 21.28 0.85 13.50
CA SER A 196 21.58 2.09 14.23
C SER A 196 20.31 2.94 14.45
N LEU A 197 19.21 2.67 13.74
CA LEU A 197 17.99 3.42 13.89
C LEU A 197 17.21 2.97 15.14
N VAL A 198 16.93 3.94 16.00
CA VAL A 198 16.04 3.77 17.15
C VAL A 198 14.97 4.87 17.05
N PRO A 199 13.87 4.61 16.32
CA PRO A 199 12.81 5.61 16.17
C PRO A 199 12.27 6.05 17.53
N ILE A 200 12.10 7.34 17.74
CA ILE A 200 11.61 7.91 19.00
C ILE A 200 10.12 7.57 19.18
N LEU A 201 9.34 7.69 18.08
CA LEU A 201 7.91 7.43 18.12
C LEU A 201 7.62 5.94 18.09
N ASN A 202 6.73 5.51 18.96
CA ASN A 202 6.32 4.12 19.10
C ASN A 202 5.69 3.53 17.80
N PRO A 203 4.82 4.26 17.05
CA PRO A 203 4.32 3.77 15.76
C PRO A 203 5.43 3.48 14.75
N ASN A 204 6.47 4.30 14.71
CA ASN A 204 7.61 4.10 13.82
C ASN A 204 8.43 2.86 14.22
N ARG A 205 8.65 2.65 15.53
CA ARG A 205 9.30 1.44 16.05
C ARG A 205 8.51 0.20 15.71
N TYR A 206 7.18 0.26 15.86
CA TYR A 206 6.31 -0.87 15.60
C TYR A 206 6.27 -1.24 14.12
N SER A 207 6.13 -0.26 13.22
CA SER A 207 6.18 -0.52 11.79
C SER A 207 7.52 -1.13 11.36
N LEU A 208 8.63 -0.61 11.89
CA LEU A 208 9.96 -1.13 11.64
C LEU A 208 10.14 -2.55 12.22
N TYR A 209 9.58 -2.83 13.41
CA TYR A 209 9.54 -4.17 13.99
C TYR A 209 8.83 -5.16 13.08
N LEU A 210 7.62 -4.83 12.60
CA LEU A 210 6.84 -5.72 11.75
C LEU A 210 7.61 -6.10 10.47
N VAL A 211 8.13 -5.11 9.77
CA VAL A 211 8.83 -5.35 8.50
C VAL A 211 10.18 -6.06 8.71
N SER A 212 10.96 -5.64 9.73
CA SER A 212 12.24 -6.30 10.04
C SER A 212 12.06 -7.76 10.47
N SER A 213 10.95 -8.07 11.15
CA SER A 213 10.59 -9.44 11.53
C SER A 213 10.37 -10.33 10.29
N LEU A 214 9.72 -9.81 9.24
CA LEU A 214 9.57 -10.54 7.98
C LEU A 214 10.91 -10.77 7.28
N VAL A 215 11.80 -9.78 7.29
CA VAL A 215 13.16 -9.94 6.74
C VAL A 215 13.95 -10.98 7.52
N ALA A 216 13.88 -10.96 8.86
CA ALA A 216 14.53 -11.94 9.72
C ALA A 216 14.08 -13.38 9.41
N GLN A 217 12.76 -13.59 9.19
CA GLN A 217 12.20 -14.91 8.87
C GLN A 217 12.70 -15.48 7.54
N VAL A 218 12.95 -14.63 6.54
CA VAL A 218 13.38 -15.10 5.21
C VAL A 218 14.90 -15.19 5.05
N THR A 219 15.66 -14.47 5.88
CA THR A 219 17.14 -14.47 5.81
C THR A 219 17.78 -15.48 6.75
N ASP A 220 17.07 -15.93 7.78
CA ASP A 220 17.57 -16.77 8.87
C ASP A 220 18.88 -16.23 9.51
N ASP A 221 18.95 -14.92 9.66
CA ASP A 221 20.14 -14.18 10.05
C ASP A 221 20.04 -13.76 11.53
N ILE A 222 21.02 -14.19 12.35
CA ILE A 222 21.06 -13.98 13.80
C ILE A 222 21.04 -12.49 14.16
N GLU A 223 21.75 -11.64 13.40
CA GLU A 223 21.78 -10.19 13.69
C GLU A 223 20.42 -9.54 13.43
N TRP A 224 19.71 -9.97 12.36
CA TRP A 224 18.33 -9.55 12.14
C TRP A 224 17.40 -9.98 13.27
N MET A 225 17.53 -11.22 13.74
CA MET A 225 16.73 -11.73 14.87
C MET A 225 16.98 -10.92 16.15
N GLN A 226 18.24 -10.63 16.45
CA GLN A 226 18.60 -9.80 17.61
C GLN A 226 18.08 -8.37 17.51
N TYR A 227 18.11 -7.80 16.31
CA TYR A 227 17.56 -6.47 16.07
C TYR A 227 16.03 -6.44 16.27
N VAL A 228 15.33 -7.42 15.73
CA VAL A 228 13.88 -7.60 15.90
C VAL A 228 13.50 -7.74 17.36
N GLU A 229 14.23 -8.53 18.13
CA GLU A 229 13.97 -8.67 19.57
C GLU A 229 14.21 -7.35 20.35
N ARG A 230 15.20 -6.55 19.95
CA ARG A 230 15.40 -5.22 20.54
C ARG A 230 14.23 -4.27 20.21
N LEU A 231 13.79 -4.24 18.95
CA LEU A 231 12.64 -3.45 18.55
C LEU A 231 11.38 -3.88 19.31
N LYS A 232 11.10 -5.19 19.37
CA LYS A 232 9.95 -5.75 20.09
C LYS A 232 9.90 -5.31 21.56
N LYS A 233 11.03 -5.36 22.26
CA LYS A 233 11.14 -4.92 23.66
C LYS A 233 10.97 -3.41 23.82
N SER A 234 11.22 -2.62 22.78
CA SER A 234 11.10 -1.17 22.82
C SER A 234 9.72 -0.64 22.42
N VAL A 235 8.83 -1.52 21.96
CA VAL A 235 7.47 -1.17 21.55
C VAL A 235 6.52 -1.27 22.74
N ASP A 236 5.84 -0.17 23.02
CA ASP A 236 4.72 -0.12 23.97
C ASP A 236 3.41 -0.30 23.20
N MET A 237 2.91 -1.56 23.15
CA MET A 237 1.67 -1.89 22.44
C MET A 237 0.44 -1.21 23.05
N GLU A 238 0.41 -1.02 24.36
CA GLU A 238 -0.70 -0.33 25.01
C GLU A 238 -0.65 1.17 24.73
N GLY A 239 0.52 1.78 24.84
CA GLY A 239 0.74 3.18 24.51
C GLY A 239 0.48 3.50 23.06
N LEU A 240 0.72 2.55 22.13
CA LEU A 240 0.45 2.71 20.71
C LEU A 240 -1.01 3.13 20.44
N PHE A 241 -1.96 2.43 21.04
CA PHE A 241 -3.39 2.67 20.84
C PHE A 241 -3.99 3.73 21.77
N THR A 242 -3.35 4.02 22.91
CA THR A 242 -3.90 4.92 23.93
C THR A 242 -3.28 6.31 23.94
N LYS A 243 -1.99 6.44 23.61
CA LYS A 243 -1.22 7.68 23.75
C LYS A 243 -0.67 8.22 22.45
N ASP A 244 -0.06 7.36 21.63
CA ASP A 244 0.79 7.80 20.52
C ASP A 244 0.00 8.10 19.26
N MET A 245 -1.12 7.39 19.03
CA MET A 245 -2.04 7.64 17.93
C MET A 245 -3.23 8.45 18.42
N TYR A 246 -2.95 9.70 18.78
CA TYR A 246 -3.93 10.58 19.36
C TYR A 246 -4.90 11.17 18.33
N ASP A 247 -5.99 11.71 18.77
CA ASP A 247 -7.21 12.26 18.13
C ASP A 247 -7.26 12.45 16.60
N MET A 248 -6.24 13.01 15.98
CA MET A 248 -6.19 13.23 14.53
C MET A 248 -5.57 12.05 13.75
N SER A 249 -5.04 11.06 14.44
CA SER A 249 -4.28 9.94 13.87
C SER A 249 -5.13 8.68 13.67
N ILE A 250 -6.35 8.83 13.15
CA ILE A 250 -7.21 7.68 12.82
C ILE A 250 -7.19 7.30 11.34
N LEU A 251 -6.60 8.16 10.50
CA LEU A 251 -6.59 7.97 9.04
C LEU A 251 -5.77 6.74 8.61
N PRO A 252 -6.15 6.07 7.51
CA PRO A 252 -5.38 4.95 6.96
C PRO A 252 -3.94 5.31 6.62
N ILE A 253 -3.67 6.53 6.20
CA ILE A 253 -2.32 6.95 5.78
C ILE A 253 -1.30 6.87 6.93
N ASN A 254 -1.62 7.43 8.10
CA ASN A 254 -0.66 7.62 9.19
C ASN A 254 -1.25 7.43 10.59
N GLY A 255 -2.42 6.84 10.68
CA GLY A 255 -3.14 6.65 11.93
C GLY A 255 -3.38 5.17 12.28
N ILE A 256 -4.26 4.95 13.24
CA ILE A 256 -4.61 3.62 13.76
C ILE A 256 -5.07 2.69 12.65
N SER A 257 -5.95 3.14 11.74
CA SER A 257 -6.43 2.30 10.63
C SER A 257 -5.28 1.84 9.73
N GLY A 258 -4.30 2.70 9.45
CA GLY A 258 -3.11 2.32 8.69
C GLY A 258 -2.23 1.31 9.42
N MET A 259 -2.11 1.44 10.75
CA MET A 259 -1.37 0.47 11.57
C MET A 259 -2.06 -0.90 11.54
N VAL A 260 -3.38 -0.94 11.64
CA VAL A 260 -4.16 -2.18 11.52
C VAL A 260 -3.97 -2.82 10.14
N LEU A 261 -4.01 -2.03 9.06
CA LEU A 261 -3.71 -2.53 7.71
C LEU A 261 -2.30 -3.12 7.61
N LEU A 262 -1.30 -2.49 8.22
CA LEU A 262 0.07 -3.02 8.26
C LEU A 262 0.16 -4.32 9.06
N MET A 263 -0.59 -4.46 10.16
CA MET A 263 -0.68 -5.71 10.92
C MET A 263 -1.34 -6.83 10.11
N PHE A 264 -2.41 -6.55 9.37
CA PHE A 264 -3.02 -7.53 8.46
C PHE A 264 -2.04 -7.94 7.36
N LEU A 265 -1.31 -6.99 6.79
CA LEU A 265 -0.30 -7.26 5.78
C LEU A 265 0.83 -8.13 6.36
N TYR A 266 1.31 -7.81 7.56
CA TYR A 266 2.27 -8.64 8.28
C TYR A 266 1.76 -10.07 8.47
N ASN A 267 0.54 -10.25 8.98
CA ASN A 267 -0.05 -11.57 9.22
C ASN A 267 -0.18 -12.40 7.94
N ARG A 268 -0.35 -11.76 6.79
CA ARG A 268 -0.39 -12.45 5.49
C ARG A 268 0.95 -13.06 5.09
N TYR A 269 2.07 -12.46 5.52
CA TYR A 269 3.43 -12.85 5.13
C TYR A 269 4.20 -13.56 6.23
N SER A 270 3.80 -13.41 7.48
CA SER A 270 4.48 -13.96 8.63
C SER A 270 4.04 -15.39 8.96
N ASN A 271 4.98 -16.18 9.44
CA ASN A 271 4.67 -17.48 10.05
C ASN A 271 4.05 -17.33 11.44
N ASN A 272 4.19 -16.15 12.06
CA ASN A 272 3.67 -15.83 13.39
C ASN A 272 2.62 -14.72 13.26
N SER A 273 1.36 -15.04 13.54
CA SER A 273 0.30 -14.03 13.52
C SER A 273 0.31 -13.15 14.77
N ILE A 274 -0.04 -11.88 14.59
CA ILE A 274 -0.31 -10.93 15.66
C ILE A 274 -1.83 -10.81 15.81
N SER A 275 -2.32 -11.00 17.03
CA SER A 275 -3.72 -10.76 17.34
C SER A 275 -4.04 -9.27 17.25
N ILE A 276 -5.15 -8.94 16.62
CA ILE A 276 -5.66 -7.58 16.48
C ILE A 276 -6.99 -7.54 17.25
N ASP A 277 -7.03 -6.74 18.31
CA ASP A 277 -8.25 -6.46 19.04
C ASP A 277 -9.07 -5.40 18.29
N LEU A 278 -9.94 -5.87 17.41
CA LEU A 278 -10.75 -5.00 16.55
C LEU A 278 -11.79 -4.20 17.35
N GLU A 279 -12.35 -4.74 18.42
CA GLU A 279 -13.31 -4.02 19.28
C GLU A 279 -12.63 -2.81 19.91
N ARG A 280 -11.44 -3.00 20.48
CA ARG A 280 -10.63 -1.89 21.02
C ARG A 280 -10.25 -0.85 19.98
N VAL A 281 -9.94 -1.28 18.75
CA VAL A 281 -9.66 -0.36 17.64
C VAL A 281 -10.90 0.44 17.28
N GLU A 282 -12.06 -0.19 17.17
CA GLU A 282 -13.33 0.44 16.83
C GLU A 282 -13.74 1.47 17.91
N ASP A 283 -13.70 1.10 19.19
CA ASP A 283 -13.94 2.01 20.31
C ASP A 283 -13.04 3.25 20.25
N ARG A 284 -11.77 3.04 19.91
CA ARG A 284 -10.81 4.13 19.81
C ARG A 284 -11.08 5.05 18.61
N LEU A 285 -11.48 4.49 17.49
CA LEU A 285 -11.88 5.24 16.31
C LEU A 285 -13.11 6.10 16.59
N GLU A 286 -14.15 5.50 17.18
CA GLU A 286 -15.44 6.17 17.45
C GLU A 286 -15.34 7.25 18.53
N SER A 287 -14.48 7.07 19.53
CA SER A 287 -14.24 8.06 20.58
C SER A 287 -13.43 9.28 20.12
N SER A 288 -12.75 9.21 18.98
CA SER A 288 -11.85 10.25 18.50
C SER A 288 -12.57 11.55 18.11
N LEU A 289 -11.88 12.69 18.27
CA LEU A 289 -12.38 13.98 17.80
C LEU A 289 -12.52 14.01 16.27
N PHE A 290 -11.65 13.28 15.56
CA PHE A 290 -11.68 13.19 14.11
C PHE A 290 -12.97 12.51 13.63
N TRP A 291 -13.38 11.41 14.27
CA TRP A 291 -14.64 10.72 13.97
C TRP A 291 -15.86 11.61 14.26
N LYS A 292 -15.86 12.31 15.39
CA LYS A 292 -16.92 13.29 15.72
C LYS A 292 -17.04 14.40 14.67
N ARG A 293 -15.91 14.83 14.07
CA ARG A 293 -15.95 15.80 12.97
C ARG A 293 -16.57 15.22 11.70
N PHE A 294 -16.34 13.95 11.37
CA PHE A 294 -17.03 13.32 10.25
C PHE A 294 -18.55 13.34 10.42
N GLN A 295 -19.05 13.16 11.64
CA GLN A 295 -20.47 13.15 11.93
C GLN A 295 -21.11 14.54 11.88
N ASN A 296 -20.36 15.58 12.21
CA ASN A 296 -20.92 16.93 12.46
C ASN A 296 -20.48 18.00 11.44
N ASP A 297 -19.48 17.75 10.59
CA ASP A 297 -18.94 18.72 9.64
C ASP A 297 -18.97 18.17 8.22
N VAL A 298 -19.98 18.58 7.45
CA VAL A 298 -20.17 18.16 6.04
C VAL A 298 -18.97 18.55 5.16
N SER A 299 -18.35 19.71 5.43
CA SER A 299 -17.17 20.17 4.65
C SER A 299 -15.99 19.27 4.90
N PHE A 300 -15.79 18.85 6.16
CA PHE A 300 -14.77 17.91 6.55
C PHE A 300 -14.99 16.53 5.93
N MET A 301 -16.22 16.01 6.00
CA MET A 301 -16.59 14.75 5.35
C MET A 301 -16.34 14.81 3.83
N LYS A 302 -16.70 15.89 3.16
CA LYS A 302 -16.42 16.06 1.72
C LYS A 302 -14.94 16.04 1.37
N LYS A 303 -14.07 16.50 2.26
CA LYS A 303 -12.62 16.51 2.07
C LYS A 303 -11.99 15.11 2.24
N TYR A 304 -12.51 14.33 3.19
CA TYR A 304 -11.95 13.03 3.60
C TYR A 304 -12.95 11.87 3.41
N TYR A 305 -13.68 11.83 2.31
CA TYR A 305 -14.72 10.81 2.07
C TYR A 305 -14.20 9.47 1.54
N SER A 306 -13.04 9.45 0.89
CA SER A 306 -12.48 8.29 0.16
C SER A 306 -11.71 7.34 1.09
N LEU A 307 -10.95 6.39 0.53
CA LEU A 307 -10.17 5.39 1.33
C LEU A 307 -9.14 6.00 2.25
N ASN A 308 -8.60 7.21 1.96
CA ASN A 308 -7.77 7.93 2.92
C ASN A 308 -8.58 8.75 3.94
N GLY A 309 -9.81 8.38 4.20
CA GLY A 309 -10.70 9.05 5.12
C GLY A 309 -11.81 8.14 5.60
N TYR A 310 -13.05 8.64 5.59
CA TYR A 310 -14.22 7.94 6.12
C TYR A 310 -14.37 6.50 5.60
N CYS A 311 -14.29 6.31 4.27
CA CYS A 311 -14.47 5.00 3.66
C CYS A 311 -13.36 3.98 4.00
N GLY A 312 -12.16 4.43 4.34
CA GLY A 312 -11.06 3.52 4.70
C GLY A 312 -10.94 3.27 6.21
N ILE A 313 -11.68 4.04 7.02
CA ILE A 313 -11.76 3.85 8.47
C ILE A 313 -12.86 2.86 8.83
N ARG A 314 -14.00 2.93 8.12
CA ARG A 314 -15.15 2.03 8.27
C ARG A 314 -14.90 0.69 7.58
#